data_1d11752233c3ab1a0909623aa4071c8c
#
_entry.id   1d11752233c3ab1a0909623aa4071c8c
#
_cell.length_a   1.000
_cell.length_b   1.000
_cell.length_c   1.000
_cell.angle_alpha   90.00
_cell.angle_beta   90.00
_cell.angle_gamma   90.00
#
_symmetry.space_group_name_H-M   'P 1'
#
loop_
_entity.id
_entity.type
_entity.pdbx_description
1 polymer ?
#
loop_
_entity_poly.entity_id
_entity_poly.type
_entity_poly.pdbx_seq_one_letter_code
_entity_poly.pdbx_strand_id
1 'polypeptide(L)'
;LTCSALTEKANRSVQCSALPLQSRSAWAPRPPGALEDDRFTAACARCGQCVKACPHGTLRLASMGDPASAGTPYFTPRDIPCFMCKDLPCVKACPTGALDPSLEDIADARMGVAVIDPQSCLSWQGLRCEVCFRECPEANRALTIEPHPRELSKHAVFVPMVHPESCTGCGLCEKGCPTDVPAIRIADPAKVLGAIGAHYRLGWLSEDDPKNTRRIQSDQIPQQMRQPATDDQSEVPGLEYLNSEEAF
;
A
#
# COMPACT_ATOMS: atom_id res chain seq x y z
N LEU A 1 52.98 22.79 0.67
CA LEU A 1 53.57 22.48 -0.63
C LEU A 1 52.50 22.58 -1.69
N THR A 2 52.63 23.59 -2.47
CA THR A 2 52.00 24.13 -3.66
C THR A 2 51.56 23.03 -4.65
N CYS A 3 50.29 23.06 -5.03
CA CYS A 3 49.83 22.49 -6.28
C CYS A 3 49.54 23.65 -7.23
N SER A 4 50.50 23.88 -8.12
CA SER A 4 50.34 24.81 -9.25
C SER A 4 50.21 24.06 -10.53
N ALA A 5 49.18 24.40 -11.25
CA ALA A 5 49.02 24.42 -12.70
C ALA A 5 49.44 23.17 -13.51
N LEU A 6 48.46 22.54 -14.13
CA LEU A 6 48.46 22.26 -15.57
C LEU A 6 47.02 22.34 -16.11
N THR A 7 46.87 23.22 -17.00
CA THR A 7 45.72 23.64 -17.77
C THR A 7 45.28 22.61 -18.80
N GLU A 8 43.96 22.64 -19.06
CA GLU A 8 43.30 22.33 -20.35
C GLU A 8 43.40 20.93 -20.95
N LYS A 9 42.34 20.34 -20.96
CA LYS A 9 41.53 19.62 -21.96
C LYS A 9 40.95 18.35 -21.40
N ALA A 10 39.75 18.42 -20.94
CA ALA A 10 38.68 17.48 -21.19
C ALA A 10 37.48 17.86 -20.33
N ASN A 11 36.61 18.63 -20.90
CA ASN A 11 35.25 18.83 -20.43
C ASN A 11 34.52 17.48 -20.59
N ARG A 12 34.77 16.54 -19.70
CA ARG A 12 33.90 15.42 -19.35
C ARG A 12 33.18 15.86 -18.11
N SER A 13 32.03 16.46 -18.32
CA SER A 13 30.99 16.54 -17.32
C SER A 13 30.78 15.12 -16.80
N VAL A 14 31.41 14.81 -15.67
CA VAL A 14 30.97 13.73 -14.81
C VAL A 14 29.60 14.17 -14.33
N GLN A 15 28.58 13.84 -15.12
CA GLN A 15 27.24 13.77 -14.61
C GLN A 15 27.30 12.72 -13.52
N CYS A 16 27.49 13.17 -12.28
CA CYS A 16 26.98 12.43 -11.14
C CYS A 16 25.48 12.33 -11.38
N SER A 17 25.08 11.27 -12.06
CA SER A 17 23.72 10.77 -12.01
C SER A 17 23.47 10.53 -10.53
N ALA A 18 22.90 11.54 -9.86
CA ALA A 18 22.28 11.32 -8.59
C ALA A 18 21.26 10.20 -8.85
N LEU A 19 21.66 8.97 -8.54
CA LEU A 19 20.71 7.89 -8.37
C LEU A 19 19.64 8.50 -7.47
N PRO A 20 18.35 8.49 -7.87
CA PRO A 20 17.31 8.96 -7.00
C PRO A 20 17.55 8.24 -5.69
N LEU A 21 17.79 9.01 -4.63
CA LEU A 21 17.76 8.49 -3.29
C LEU A 21 16.34 7.95 -3.15
N GLN A 22 16.17 6.67 -3.50
CA GLN A 22 15.01 5.93 -3.07
C GLN A 22 15.06 6.10 -1.57
N SER A 23 14.15 6.90 -1.04
CA SER A 23 14.01 7.10 0.39
C SER A 23 13.84 5.69 0.95
N ARG A 24 14.93 5.12 1.42
CA ARG A 24 14.90 3.85 2.13
C ARG A 24 13.95 4.12 3.29
N SER A 25 12.76 3.59 3.19
CA SER A 25 11.84 3.63 4.30
C SER A 25 12.64 3.12 5.50
N ALA A 26 12.79 3.95 6.52
CA ALA A 26 13.49 3.55 7.75
C ALA A 26 12.73 2.45 8.51
N TRP A 27 11.76 1.84 7.87
CA TRP A 27 10.89 0.81 8.40
C TRP A 27 10.85 -0.40 7.45
N ALA A 28 10.84 -1.59 8.04
CA ALA A 28 10.67 -2.85 7.34
C ALA A 28 9.63 -3.71 8.06
N PRO A 29 8.81 -4.47 7.31
CA PRO A 29 7.83 -5.36 7.90
C PRO A 29 8.48 -6.40 8.81
N ARG A 30 7.84 -6.63 9.94
CA ARG A 30 8.23 -7.63 10.94
C ARG A 30 7.55 -8.97 10.66
N PRO A 31 8.02 -10.06 11.27
CA PRO A 31 7.30 -11.34 11.25
C PRO A 31 5.86 -11.20 11.76
N PRO A 32 4.95 -12.15 11.39
CA PRO A 32 3.61 -12.17 11.96
C PRO A 32 3.65 -12.26 13.48
N GLY A 33 2.71 -11.58 14.13
CA GLY A 33 2.62 -11.51 15.59
C GLY A 33 3.66 -10.62 16.26
N ALA A 34 4.48 -9.87 15.51
CA ALA A 34 5.42 -8.94 16.13
C ALA A 34 4.68 -7.88 16.95
N LEU A 35 5.18 -7.64 18.16
CA LEU A 35 4.72 -6.54 19.01
C LEU A 35 5.02 -5.20 18.33
N GLU A 36 4.46 -4.11 18.86
CA GLU A 36 4.83 -2.75 18.43
C GLU A 36 6.36 -2.56 18.46
N ASP A 37 6.91 -1.77 17.55
CA ASP A 37 8.35 -1.71 17.27
C ASP A 37 9.23 -1.51 18.51
N ASP A 38 8.86 -0.64 19.43
CA ASP A 38 9.63 -0.39 20.66
C ASP A 38 9.59 -1.62 21.59
N ARG A 39 8.40 -2.18 21.78
CA ARG A 39 8.19 -3.38 22.60
C ARG A 39 8.84 -4.61 21.96
N PHE A 40 8.73 -4.73 20.64
CA PHE A 40 9.36 -5.79 19.89
C PHE A 40 10.88 -5.75 20.03
N THR A 41 11.48 -4.58 19.85
CA THR A 41 12.92 -4.39 19.92
C THR A 41 13.48 -4.69 21.33
N ALA A 42 12.70 -4.34 22.36
CA ALA A 42 13.03 -4.63 23.76
C ALA A 42 12.91 -6.13 24.10
N ALA A 43 11.88 -6.81 23.60
CA ALA A 43 11.59 -8.22 23.89
C ALA A 43 12.41 -9.19 23.03
N CYS A 44 12.86 -8.77 21.82
CA CYS A 44 13.55 -9.65 20.89
C CYS A 44 14.97 -10.00 21.35
N ALA A 45 15.19 -11.26 21.66
CA ALA A 45 16.53 -11.78 22.03
C ALA A 45 17.52 -11.87 20.85
N ARG A 46 17.10 -11.54 19.61
CA ARG A 46 17.91 -11.60 18.38
C ARG A 46 18.51 -12.98 18.11
N CYS A 47 17.86 -14.02 18.59
CA CYS A 47 18.35 -15.40 18.53
C CYS A 47 18.24 -16.07 17.16
N GLY A 48 17.46 -15.49 16.21
CA GLY A 48 17.28 -16.00 14.86
C GLY A 48 16.42 -17.28 14.75
N GLN A 49 15.76 -17.74 15.81
CA GLN A 49 14.94 -18.96 15.76
C GLN A 49 13.77 -18.83 14.80
N CYS A 50 13.09 -17.66 14.76
CA CYS A 50 12.02 -17.37 13.81
C CYS A 50 12.51 -17.40 12.35
N VAL A 51 13.75 -16.97 12.11
CA VAL A 51 14.37 -17.01 10.77
C VAL A 51 14.58 -18.46 10.35
N LYS A 52 15.11 -19.30 11.24
CA LYS A 52 15.35 -20.74 10.97
C LYS A 52 14.05 -21.52 10.81
N ALA A 53 13.01 -21.12 11.55
CA ALA A 53 11.72 -21.78 11.49
C ALA A 53 10.90 -21.43 10.24
N CYS A 54 11.26 -20.36 9.52
CA CYS A 54 10.55 -19.95 8.32
C CYS A 54 10.84 -20.91 7.16
N PRO A 55 9.86 -21.69 6.66
CA PRO A 55 10.08 -22.68 5.61
C PRO A 55 10.39 -22.05 4.25
N HIS A 56 10.01 -20.78 4.07
CA HIS A 56 10.18 -20.06 2.81
C HIS A 56 11.43 -19.17 2.78
N GLY A 57 12.19 -19.10 3.88
CA GLY A 57 13.36 -18.24 3.95
C GLY A 57 13.03 -16.72 3.83
N THR A 58 11.79 -16.34 4.15
CA THR A 58 11.33 -14.96 4.06
C THR A 58 12.06 -14.04 5.03
N LEU A 59 12.28 -14.53 6.26
CA LEU A 59 12.86 -13.74 7.33
C LEU A 59 14.37 -13.71 7.28
N ARG A 60 14.95 -12.56 7.56
CA ARG A 60 16.39 -12.36 7.73
C ARG A 60 16.67 -11.45 8.93
N LEU A 61 17.84 -11.58 9.52
CA LEU A 61 18.27 -10.69 10.59
C LEU A 61 18.83 -9.40 9.99
N ALA A 62 18.44 -8.28 10.57
CA ALA A 62 18.91 -6.98 10.14
C ALA A 62 20.39 -6.78 10.45
N SER A 63 21.13 -6.27 9.49
CA SER A 63 22.50 -5.79 9.64
C SER A 63 22.54 -4.29 9.90
N MET A 64 23.71 -3.74 10.16
CA MET A 64 23.88 -2.30 10.25
C MET A 64 23.58 -1.66 8.88
N GLY A 65 22.69 -0.66 8.86
CA GLY A 65 22.24 0.01 7.62
C GLY A 65 20.97 -0.58 6.99
N ASP A 66 20.46 -1.68 7.49
CA ASP A 66 19.13 -2.18 7.12
C ASP A 66 18.02 -1.33 7.75
N PRO A 67 16.80 -1.33 7.17
CA PRO A 67 15.68 -0.52 7.66
C PRO A 67 15.04 -1.05 8.95
N ALA A 68 15.71 -1.93 9.67
CA ALA A 68 15.27 -2.52 10.92
C ALA A 68 16.42 -2.48 11.94
N SER A 69 16.08 -2.55 13.24
CA SER A 69 17.07 -2.58 14.32
C SER A 69 18.00 -3.78 14.16
N ALA A 70 19.31 -3.56 14.23
CA ALA A 70 20.33 -4.58 14.00
C ALA A 70 20.07 -5.85 14.83
N GLY A 71 20.19 -7.01 14.19
CA GLY A 71 19.95 -8.33 14.75
C GLY A 71 18.47 -8.72 14.88
N THR A 72 17.53 -7.83 14.62
CA THR A 72 16.10 -8.18 14.68
C THR A 72 15.60 -8.75 13.34
N PRO A 73 14.64 -9.68 13.36
CA PRO A 73 14.09 -10.26 12.14
C PRO A 73 13.21 -9.24 11.40
N TYR A 74 13.33 -9.24 10.08
CA TYR A 74 12.50 -8.48 9.16
C TYR A 74 12.41 -9.22 7.81
N PHE A 75 11.59 -8.75 6.90
CA PHE A 75 11.57 -9.24 5.52
C PHE A 75 11.39 -8.10 4.52
N THR A 76 11.70 -8.39 3.26
CA THR A 76 11.52 -7.47 2.14
C THR A 76 10.45 -8.03 1.23
N PRO A 77 9.24 -7.44 1.20
CA PRO A 77 8.10 -7.97 0.45
C PRO A 77 8.40 -8.20 -1.04
N ARG A 78 9.12 -7.28 -1.65
CA ARG A 78 9.49 -7.38 -3.07
C ARG A 78 10.41 -8.55 -3.37
N ASP A 79 11.29 -8.91 -2.45
CA ASP A 79 12.23 -10.05 -2.62
C ASP A 79 11.51 -11.38 -2.32
N ILE A 80 11.18 -11.60 -1.05
CA ILE A 80 10.51 -12.81 -0.57
C ILE A 80 9.41 -12.37 0.41
N PRO A 81 8.13 -12.38 -0.02
CA PRO A 81 6.98 -12.01 0.81
C PRO A 81 6.69 -13.07 1.88
N CYS A 82 5.83 -12.75 2.84
CA CYS A 82 5.30 -13.74 3.77
C CYS A 82 4.24 -14.60 3.08
N PHE A 83 4.43 -15.92 3.09
CA PHE A 83 3.53 -16.88 2.44
C PHE A 83 2.34 -17.32 3.31
N MET A 84 2.08 -16.61 4.40
CA MET A 84 0.89 -16.80 5.23
C MET A 84 0.70 -18.25 5.72
N CYS A 85 1.76 -18.81 6.36
CA CYS A 85 1.71 -20.17 6.90
C CYS A 85 0.66 -20.29 8.01
N LYS A 86 -0.30 -21.20 7.88
CA LYS A 86 -1.38 -21.41 8.84
C LYS A 86 -0.89 -21.89 10.22
N ASP A 87 0.20 -22.61 10.24
CA ASP A 87 0.80 -23.17 11.47
C ASP A 87 1.72 -22.19 12.21
N LEU A 88 1.95 -21.00 11.68
CA LEU A 88 2.72 -19.91 12.29
C LEU A 88 4.08 -20.37 12.88
N PRO A 89 4.96 -21.06 12.10
CA PRO A 89 6.17 -21.66 12.66
C PRO A 89 7.13 -20.64 13.25
N CYS A 90 7.20 -19.42 12.69
CA CYS A 90 8.05 -18.35 13.20
C CYS A 90 7.57 -17.82 14.57
N VAL A 91 6.25 -17.75 14.79
CA VAL A 91 5.67 -17.33 16.08
C VAL A 91 5.94 -18.38 17.14
N LYS A 92 5.64 -19.64 16.83
CA LYS A 92 5.88 -20.79 17.76
C LYS A 92 7.34 -20.95 18.14
N ALA A 93 8.27 -20.57 17.26
CA ALA A 93 9.71 -20.68 17.53
C ALA A 93 10.26 -19.51 18.37
N CYS A 94 9.46 -18.49 18.67
CA CYS A 94 9.92 -17.33 19.44
C CYS A 94 9.96 -17.63 20.95
N PRO A 95 11.15 -17.67 21.59
CA PRO A 95 11.22 -18.05 23.02
C PRO A 95 10.88 -16.89 23.98
N THR A 96 10.88 -15.66 23.50
CA THR A 96 10.76 -14.48 24.35
C THR A 96 9.38 -13.81 24.29
N GLY A 97 8.48 -14.33 23.42
CA GLY A 97 7.19 -13.69 23.18
C GLY A 97 7.27 -12.32 22.45
N ALA A 98 8.41 -12.00 21.86
CA ALA A 98 8.51 -10.85 20.96
C ALA A 98 7.58 -10.99 19.75
N LEU A 99 7.31 -12.22 19.34
CA LEU A 99 6.18 -12.59 18.47
C LEU A 99 5.10 -13.15 19.39
N ASP A 100 3.92 -12.53 19.32
CA ASP A 100 2.80 -12.83 20.22
C ASP A 100 2.28 -14.25 20.02
N PRO A 101 2.44 -15.15 21.00
CA PRO A 101 1.96 -16.52 20.89
C PRO A 101 0.43 -16.65 20.90
N SER A 102 -0.30 -15.60 21.24
CA SER A 102 -1.77 -15.58 21.19
C SER A 102 -2.31 -15.44 19.76
N LEU A 103 -1.45 -15.12 18.78
CA LEU A 103 -1.84 -15.12 17.37
C LEU A 103 -2.10 -16.55 16.89
N GLU A 104 -3.36 -16.91 16.77
CA GLU A 104 -3.79 -18.25 16.34
C GLU A 104 -4.02 -18.32 14.81
N ASP A 105 -4.59 -17.26 14.22
CA ASP A 105 -4.86 -17.17 12.78
C ASP A 105 -3.91 -16.16 12.11
N ILE A 106 -3.27 -16.61 11.05
CA ILE A 106 -2.40 -15.74 10.25
C ILE A 106 -3.16 -14.58 9.59
N ALA A 107 -4.47 -14.73 9.36
CA ALA A 107 -5.32 -13.67 8.82
C ALA A 107 -5.44 -12.46 9.76
N ASP A 108 -5.20 -12.67 11.06
CA ASP A 108 -5.20 -11.61 12.08
C ASP A 108 -3.84 -10.91 12.21
N ALA A 109 -2.82 -11.42 11.55
CA ALA A 109 -1.51 -10.78 11.56
C ALA A 109 -1.56 -9.38 10.94
N ARG A 110 -0.78 -8.46 11.50
CA ARG A 110 -0.67 -7.06 11.05
C ARG A 110 0.80 -6.69 10.89
N MET A 111 1.41 -7.20 9.82
CA MET A 111 2.83 -7.01 9.51
C MET A 111 3.13 -5.69 8.81
N GLY A 112 2.10 -5.03 8.29
CA GLY A 112 2.14 -3.80 7.53
C GLY A 112 0.81 -3.55 6.84
N VAL A 113 0.72 -2.47 6.07
CA VAL A 113 -0.46 -2.13 5.26
C VAL A 113 -0.04 -1.88 3.83
N ALA A 114 -0.75 -2.47 2.89
CA ALA A 114 -0.54 -2.19 1.48
C ALA A 114 -1.02 -0.79 1.12
N VAL A 115 -0.19 -0.05 0.38
CA VAL A 115 -0.50 1.29 -0.15
C VAL A 115 -0.28 1.28 -1.64
N ILE A 116 -1.23 1.82 -2.39
CA ILE A 116 -1.18 1.92 -3.84
C ILE A 116 -0.80 3.35 -4.22
N ASP A 117 0.15 3.48 -5.13
CA ASP A 117 0.45 4.73 -5.81
C ASP A 117 -0.36 4.80 -7.12
N PRO A 118 -1.38 5.67 -7.20
CA PRO A 118 -2.22 5.79 -8.38
C PRO A 118 -1.43 6.23 -9.64
N GLN A 119 -0.34 6.95 -9.45
CA GLN A 119 0.46 7.46 -10.58
C GLN A 119 1.26 6.35 -11.27
N SER A 120 1.65 5.32 -10.53
CA SER A 120 2.42 4.19 -11.05
C SER A 120 1.55 2.96 -11.34
N CYS A 121 0.31 2.93 -10.82
CA CYS A 121 -0.57 1.77 -10.95
C CYS A 121 -1.23 1.70 -12.34
N LEU A 122 -1.02 0.60 -13.05
CA LEU A 122 -1.58 0.39 -14.39
C LEU A 122 -3.10 0.50 -14.43
N SER A 123 -3.81 -0.02 -13.41
CA SER A 123 -5.27 0.08 -13.35
C SER A 123 -5.74 1.52 -13.19
N TRP A 124 -5.09 2.30 -12.35
CA TRP A 124 -5.38 3.72 -12.18
C TRP A 124 -5.07 4.54 -13.43
N GLN A 125 -4.11 4.10 -14.24
CA GLN A 125 -3.82 4.68 -15.55
C GLN A 125 -4.81 4.25 -16.64
N GLY A 126 -5.73 3.34 -16.32
CA GLY A 126 -6.78 2.89 -17.23
C GLY A 126 -6.44 1.63 -18.01
N LEU A 127 -5.35 0.96 -17.69
CA LEU A 127 -5.04 -0.37 -18.23
C LEU A 127 -5.71 -1.43 -17.35
N ARG A 128 -6.05 -2.57 -17.92
CA ARG A 128 -6.59 -3.68 -17.14
C ARG A 128 -5.48 -4.41 -16.42
N CYS A 129 -5.46 -4.32 -15.09
CA CYS A 129 -4.51 -5.02 -14.25
C CYS A 129 -5.17 -5.42 -12.93
N GLU A 130 -5.14 -6.72 -12.59
CA GLU A 130 -5.75 -7.30 -11.40
C GLU A 130 -4.75 -8.18 -10.62
N VAL A 131 -3.45 -8.05 -10.90
CA VAL A 131 -2.43 -8.96 -10.35
C VAL A 131 -2.40 -8.91 -8.83
N CYS A 132 -2.36 -7.72 -8.24
CA CYS A 132 -2.32 -7.56 -6.78
C CYS A 132 -3.55 -8.17 -6.10
N PHE A 133 -4.73 -8.12 -6.74
CA PHE A 133 -5.95 -8.74 -6.26
C PHE A 133 -5.85 -10.27 -6.30
N ARG A 134 -5.32 -10.84 -7.38
CA ARG A 134 -5.19 -12.30 -7.54
C ARG A 134 -4.15 -12.91 -6.62
N GLU A 135 -3.08 -12.17 -6.33
CA GLU A 135 -2.02 -12.58 -5.42
C GLU A 135 -2.42 -12.43 -3.94
N CYS A 136 -3.50 -11.71 -3.64
CA CYS A 136 -3.90 -11.47 -2.27
C CYS A 136 -4.60 -12.70 -1.68
N PRO A 137 -4.09 -13.30 -0.58
CA PRO A 137 -4.75 -14.42 0.08
C PRO A 137 -6.09 -14.02 0.74
N GLU A 138 -6.23 -12.74 1.09
CA GLU A 138 -7.44 -12.13 1.65
C GLU A 138 -8.20 -11.30 0.58
N ALA A 139 -8.20 -11.76 -0.68
CA ALA A 139 -8.97 -11.12 -1.74
C ALA A 139 -10.46 -10.98 -1.37
N ASN A 140 -11.08 -9.89 -1.82
CA ASN A 140 -12.43 -9.45 -1.44
C ASN A 140 -12.59 -8.97 0.02
N ARG A 141 -11.61 -9.15 0.88
CA ARG A 141 -11.60 -8.62 2.26
C ARG A 141 -10.57 -7.51 2.41
N ALA A 142 -9.31 -7.82 2.14
CA ALA A 142 -8.19 -6.88 2.25
C ALA A 142 -7.96 -6.06 0.98
N LEU A 143 -8.35 -6.58 -0.17
CA LEU A 143 -8.19 -5.92 -1.46
C LEU A 143 -9.40 -6.21 -2.34
N THR A 144 -10.06 -5.15 -2.82
CA THR A 144 -11.22 -5.22 -3.73
C THR A 144 -10.91 -4.55 -5.05
N ILE A 145 -11.70 -4.85 -6.07
CA ILE A 145 -11.66 -4.14 -7.36
C ILE A 145 -12.94 -3.34 -7.47
N GLU A 146 -12.81 -2.03 -7.58
CA GLU A 146 -13.94 -1.10 -7.59
C GLU A 146 -13.99 -0.28 -8.87
N PRO A 147 -15.20 0.03 -9.38
CA PRO A 147 -15.36 0.92 -10.51
C PRO A 147 -15.04 2.36 -10.09
N HIS A 148 -14.12 2.99 -10.79
CA HIS A 148 -13.77 4.40 -10.57
C HIS A 148 -14.14 5.23 -11.79
N PRO A 149 -14.95 6.29 -11.65
CA PRO A 149 -15.36 7.14 -12.78
C PRO A 149 -14.16 7.88 -13.37
N ARG A 150 -14.14 8.03 -14.67
CA ARG A 150 -13.18 8.87 -15.40
C ARG A 150 -13.86 10.14 -15.88
N GLU A 151 -13.25 11.30 -15.64
CA GLU A 151 -13.78 12.60 -16.07
C GLU A 151 -13.90 12.72 -17.60
N LEU A 152 -13.01 12.06 -18.33
CA LEU A 152 -12.90 12.16 -19.81
C LEU A 152 -13.54 10.99 -20.55
N SER A 153 -14.14 10.02 -19.88
CA SER A 153 -14.67 8.82 -20.51
C SER A 153 -15.99 8.39 -19.87
N LYS A 154 -16.93 7.93 -20.68
CA LYS A 154 -18.17 7.29 -20.20
C LYS A 154 -17.92 5.95 -19.52
N HIS A 155 -16.73 5.39 -19.67
CA HIS A 155 -16.39 4.08 -19.10
C HIS A 155 -15.62 4.25 -17.80
N ALA A 156 -16.07 3.56 -16.75
CA ALA A 156 -15.33 3.44 -15.50
C ALA A 156 -14.07 2.60 -15.71
N VAL A 157 -13.03 2.90 -14.93
CA VAL A 157 -11.88 2.00 -14.77
C VAL A 157 -12.07 1.18 -13.51
N PHE A 158 -11.60 -0.05 -13.52
CA PHE A 158 -11.64 -0.93 -12.37
C PHE A 158 -10.30 -0.85 -11.65
N VAL A 159 -10.31 -0.30 -10.45
CA VAL A 159 -9.10 -0.02 -9.67
C VAL A 159 -9.05 -0.87 -8.42
N PRO A 160 -7.85 -1.33 -8.02
CA PRO A 160 -7.69 -2.01 -6.75
C PRO A 160 -7.81 -1.01 -5.60
N MET A 161 -8.60 -1.37 -4.59
CA MET A 161 -8.76 -0.65 -3.34
C MET A 161 -8.28 -1.52 -2.19
N VAL A 162 -7.53 -0.94 -1.26
CA VAL A 162 -7.01 -1.64 -0.08
C VAL A 162 -7.87 -1.30 1.13
N HIS A 163 -8.23 -2.34 1.88
CA HIS A 163 -8.93 -2.24 3.16
C HIS A 163 -7.92 -2.52 4.29
N PRO A 164 -7.42 -1.48 4.94
CA PRO A 164 -6.32 -1.60 5.90
C PRO A 164 -6.64 -2.50 7.09
N GLU A 165 -7.89 -2.50 7.54
CA GLU A 165 -8.37 -3.30 8.68
C GLU A 165 -8.27 -4.82 8.44
N SER A 166 -8.34 -5.23 7.18
CA SER A 166 -8.24 -6.64 6.77
C SER A 166 -6.89 -6.99 6.15
N CYS A 167 -6.04 -5.98 5.88
CA CYS A 167 -4.73 -6.19 5.27
C CYS A 167 -3.73 -6.76 6.28
N THR A 168 -3.18 -7.93 6.00
CA THR A 168 -2.15 -8.57 6.84
C THR A 168 -0.74 -8.03 6.62
N GLY A 169 -0.49 -7.32 5.51
CA GLY A 169 0.84 -6.82 5.15
C GLY A 169 1.81 -7.90 4.67
N CYS A 170 1.32 -9.03 4.18
CA CYS A 170 2.16 -10.16 3.75
C CYS A 170 3.10 -9.85 2.58
N GLY A 171 2.75 -8.88 1.71
CA GLY A 171 3.57 -8.42 0.61
C GLY A 171 3.49 -9.23 -0.69
N LEU A 172 2.61 -10.22 -0.78
CA LEU A 172 2.39 -10.97 -2.03
C LEU A 172 1.95 -10.07 -3.17
N CYS A 173 1.08 -9.09 -2.89
CA CYS A 173 0.65 -8.09 -3.87
C CYS A 173 1.80 -7.20 -4.37
N GLU A 174 2.74 -6.83 -3.49
CA GLU A 174 3.94 -6.07 -3.86
C GLU A 174 4.88 -6.91 -4.72
N LYS A 175 5.09 -8.17 -4.35
CA LYS A 175 5.91 -9.13 -5.12
C LYS A 175 5.34 -9.37 -6.51
N GLY A 176 4.03 -9.55 -6.61
CA GLY A 176 3.34 -9.83 -7.87
C GLY A 176 3.20 -8.61 -8.79
N CYS A 177 3.39 -7.39 -8.28
CA CYS A 177 3.20 -6.18 -9.09
C CYS A 177 4.11 -6.19 -10.34
N PRO A 178 3.54 -6.03 -11.56
CA PRO A 178 4.30 -6.16 -12.80
C PRO A 178 5.15 -4.93 -13.13
N THR A 179 5.00 -3.83 -12.41
CA THR A 179 5.79 -2.61 -12.65
C THR A 179 7.20 -2.76 -12.09
N ASP A 180 8.21 -2.17 -12.74
CA ASP A 180 9.62 -2.22 -12.30
C ASP A 180 9.77 -1.73 -10.86
N VAL A 181 9.19 -0.58 -10.58
CA VAL A 181 8.96 -0.09 -9.22
C VAL A 181 7.52 -0.44 -8.86
N PRO A 182 7.30 -1.28 -7.83
CA PRO A 182 5.95 -1.72 -7.51
C PRO A 182 5.05 -0.55 -7.15
N ALA A 183 3.91 -0.47 -7.85
CA ALA A 183 2.89 0.54 -7.59
C ALA A 183 2.10 0.27 -6.30
N ILE A 184 2.14 -0.96 -5.79
CA ILE A 184 1.60 -1.33 -4.48
C ILE A 184 2.75 -1.76 -3.59
N ARG A 185 2.83 -1.19 -2.38
CA ARG A 185 3.93 -1.44 -1.43
C ARG A 185 3.38 -1.63 -0.04
N ILE A 186 4.11 -2.40 0.75
CA ILE A 186 3.82 -2.54 2.17
C ILE A 186 4.47 -1.39 2.92
N ALA A 187 3.67 -0.67 3.68
CA ALA A 187 4.08 0.49 4.46
C ALA A 187 3.83 0.27 5.95
N ASP A 188 4.47 1.10 6.75
CA ASP A 188 4.31 1.15 8.19
C ASP A 188 2.86 1.50 8.57
N PRO A 189 2.16 0.64 9.29
CA PRO A 189 0.80 0.91 9.74
C PRO A 189 0.68 2.21 10.54
N ALA A 190 1.68 2.52 11.37
CA ALA A 190 1.68 3.73 12.19
C ALA A 190 1.72 5.01 11.34
N LYS A 191 2.34 4.95 10.16
CA LYS A 191 2.39 6.08 9.21
C LYS A 191 1.15 6.18 8.36
N VAL A 192 0.53 5.05 8.02
CA VAL A 192 -0.65 4.99 7.15
C VAL A 192 -1.93 5.13 7.94
N LEU A 193 -2.02 4.44 9.08
CA LEU A 193 -3.20 4.37 9.95
C LEU A 193 -3.01 5.15 11.25
N GLY A 194 -1.81 5.68 11.47
CA GLY A 194 -1.46 6.46 12.66
C GLY A 194 -2.56 7.47 12.94
N ALA A 195 -2.77 7.84 14.19
CA ALA A 195 -3.77 8.81 14.56
C ALA A 195 -3.72 9.92 13.52
N ILE A 196 -4.63 9.82 12.55
CA ILE A 196 -4.72 10.73 11.43
C ILE A 196 -5.08 12.05 12.08
N GLY A 197 -4.05 12.69 12.59
CA GLY A 197 -4.15 14.05 13.00
C GLY A 197 -4.66 14.82 11.79
N ALA A 198 -5.26 15.94 12.03
CA ALA A 198 -5.79 16.84 11.02
C ALA A 198 -4.84 17.07 9.82
N HIS A 199 -3.55 16.82 10.00
CA HIS A 199 -2.52 16.94 8.98
C HIS A 199 -2.57 15.91 7.84
N TYR A 200 -3.31 14.80 7.96
CA TYR A 200 -3.39 13.82 6.87
C TYR A 200 -4.62 14.01 5.98
N ARG A 201 -5.65 14.68 6.46
CA ARG A 201 -6.87 14.92 5.64
C ARG A 201 -6.66 15.92 4.53
N LEU A 202 -5.91 16.96 4.81
CA LEU A 202 -5.53 18.03 3.90
C LEU A 202 -4.20 18.64 4.36
N GLY A 203 -3.35 17.88 4.95
CA GLY A 203 -1.96 18.10 5.35
C GLY A 203 -1.64 19.33 6.19
N TRP A 204 -2.50 20.31 6.24
CA TRP A 204 -2.22 21.64 6.77
C TRP A 204 -3.44 22.39 7.32
N LEU A 205 -4.62 21.80 7.28
CA LEU A 205 -5.81 22.41 7.88
C LEU A 205 -5.97 21.92 9.31
N SER A 206 -5.91 22.82 10.27
CA SER A 206 -6.31 22.53 11.66
C SER A 206 -7.79 22.19 11.75
N GLU A 207 -8.21 21.48 12.77
CA GLU A 207 -9.64 21.17 13.00
C GLU A 207 -10.50 22.41 13.09
N ASP A 208 -9.92 23.54 13.55
CA ASP A 208 -10.56 24.84 13.71
C ASP A 208 -10.53 25.71 12.45
N ASP A 209 -9.91 25.25 11.35
CA ASP A 209 -9.85 26.03 10.11
C ASP A 209 -11.26 26.10 9.49
N PRO A 210 -11.82 27.30 9.26
CA PRO A 210 -13.15 27.46 8.64
C PRO A 210 -13.27 26.84 7.25
N LYS A 211 -12.14 26.51 6.59
CA LYS A 211 -12.12 25.75 5.34
C LYS A 211 -12.33 24.24 5.56
N ASN A 212 -12.06 23.75 6.76
CA ASN A 212 -12.29 22.35 7.13
C ASN A 212 -13.76 22.08 7.46
N THR A 213 -14.52 23.10 7.77
CA THR A 213 -15.96 23.04 8.06
C THR A 213 -16.85 22.93 6.81
N ARG A 214 -16.28 22.87 5.61
CA ARG A 214 -17.04 22.48 4.41
C ARG A 214 -17.21 20.95 4.32
N ARG A 215 -17.62 20.30 5.39
CA ARG A 215 -18.56 19.20 5.25
C ARG A 215 -19.81 19.82 4.63
N ILE A 216 -20.11 19.47 3.39
CA ILE A 216 -21.44 19.68 2.84
C ILE A 216 -22.36 18.96 3.81
N GLN A 217 -22.98 19.71 4.72
CA GLN A 217 -24.08 19.18 5.51
C GLN A 217 -25.11 18.76 4.46
N SER A 218 -25.54 17.51 4.55
CA SER A 218 -26.54 16.92 3.64
C SER A 218 -27.78 17.80 3.46
N ASP A 219 -28.00 18.73 4.39
CA ASP A 219 -29.10 19.66 4.44
C ASP A 219 -28.93 20.87 3.53
N GLN A 220 -27.74 21.12 2.98
CA GLN A 220 -27.41 22.24 2.09
C GLN A 220 -27.41 21.87 0.61
N ILE A 221 -27.72 20.62 0.26
CA ILE A 221 -27.96 20.25 -1.12
C ILE A 221 -29.29 20.90 -1.53
N PRO A 222 -29.30 21.84 -2.52
CA PRO A 222 -30.51 22.45 -3.00
C PRO A 222 -31.56 21.37 -3.31
N GLN A 223 -32.78 21.58 -2.87
CA GLN A 223 -33.90 20.63 -3.06
C GLN A 223 -34.08 20.21 -4.53
N GLN A 224 -33.66 21.07 -5.46
CA GLN A 224 -33.67 20.80 -6.91
C GLN A 224 -32.73 19.65 -7.33
N MET A 225 -31.69 19.32 -6.54
CA MET A 225 -30.82 18.17 -6.79
C MET A 225 -31.27 16.88 -6.07
N ARG A 226 -32.29 16.96 -5.23
CA ARG A 226 -32.87 15.82 -4.49
C ARG A 226 -34.05 15.17 -5.20
N GLN A 227 -34.55 15.77 -6.28
CA GLN A 227 -35.63 15.15 -7.05
C GLN A 227 -35.00 14.05 -7.91
N PRO A 228 -35.47 12.77 -7.80
CA PRO A 228 -35.20 11.81 -8.83
C PRO A 228 -35.69 12.41 -10.15
N ALA A 229 -34.89 12.24 -11.20
CA ALA A 229 -35.32 12.63 -12.53
C ALA A 229 -36.72 12.06 -12.75
N THR A 230 -37.73 12.95 -12.82
CA THR A 230 -39.09 12.53 -13.21
C THR A 230 -38.92 11.91 -14.58
N ASP A 231 -39.46 10.73 -14.76
CA ASP A 231 -39.61 10.05 -16.03
C ASP A 231 -40.40 10.90 -17.02
N ASP A 232 -39.74 11.91 -17.59
CA ASP A 232 -40.21 12.53 -18.81
C ASP A 232 -39.58 11.75 -19.98
N GLN A 233 -40.27 10.67 -20.38
CA GLN A 233 -39.90 9.81 -21.48
C GLN A 233 -40.14 10.41 -22.86
N SER A 234 -40.32 11.75 -22.95
CA SER A 234 -40.48 12.43 -24.20
C SER A 234 -39.19 13.16 -24.59
N GLU A 235 -38.58 12.67 -25.69
CA GLU A 235 -37.60 13.34 -26.53
C GLU A 235 -36.11 13.23 -26.12
N VAL A 236 -35.63 11.99 -26.06
CA VAL A 236 -34.17 11.74 -26.30
C VAL A 236 -34.02 11.34 -27.78
N PRO A 237 -33.45 12.20 -28.66
CA PRO A 237 -33.23 11.81 -30.07
C PRO A 237 -32.35 10.57 -30.14
N GLY A 238 -32.85 9.47 -30.70
CA GLY A 238 -32.14 8.21 -30.87
C GLY A 238 -32.74 7.01 -30.11
N LEU A 239 -33.69 7.21 -29.21
CA LEU A 239 -34.39 6.10 -28.55
C LEU A 239 -35.38 5.38 -29.46
N GLU A 240 -35.90 6.08 -30.47
CA GLU A 240 -36.83 5.48 -31.45
C GLU A 240 -36.19 4.39 -32.30
N TYR A 241 -34.85 4.52 -32.56
CA TYR A 241 -34.12 3.54 -33.35
C TYR A 241 -33.89 2.19 -32.60
N LEU A 242 -33.79 2.25 -31.27
CA LEU A 242 -33.56 1.04 -30.46
C LEU A 242 -34.86 0.22 -30.21
N ASN A 243 -36.02 0.82 -30.40
CA ASN A 243 -37.33 0.19 -30.21
C ASN A 243 -38.01 -0.21 -31.52
N SER A 244 -37.36 -0.04 -32.67
CA SER A 244 -37.85 -0.52 -33.96
C SER A 244 -37.52 -2.01 -34.13
N GLU A 245 -38.52 -2.82 -34.49
CA GLU A 245 -38.38 -4.28 -34.75
C GLU A 245 -37.40 -4.60 -35.91
N GLU A 246 -36.87 -3.59 -36.59
CA GLU A 246 -35.93 -3.72 -37.70
C GLU A 246 -34.44 -3.64 -37.26
N ALA A 247 -34.16 -3.57 -35.97
CA ALA A 247 -32.77 -3.45 -35.44
C ALA A 247 -32.08 -4.80 -35.18
N PHE A 248 -32.68 -5.94 -35.59
CA PHE A 248 -32.09 -7.28 -35.51
C PHE A 248 -32.25 -8.08 -36.80
#